data_05da647a495fa61c3f237d0e22b9f1f5
#
_entry.id   05da647a495fa61c3f237d0e22b9f1f5
#
_cell.length_a   1.000
_cell.length_b   1.000
_cell.length_c   1.000
_cell.angle_alpha   90.00
_cell.angle_beta   90.00
_cell.angle_gamma   90.00
#
_symmetry.space_group_name_H-M   'P 1'
#
loop_
_entity.id
_entity.type
_entity.pdbx_description
1 polymer ?
#
loop_
_entity_poly.entity_id
_entity_poly.type
_entity_poly.pdbx_seq_one_letter_code
_entity_poly.pdbx_strand_id
1 'polypeptide(L)' 'MNKNEFIDRVADLSNMSKADATRAVDAVFDAITQALKRGDDVRLVG' A
#
# COMPACT_ATOMS: atom_id res chain seq x y z
N MET A 1 9.09 9.95 4.79
CA MET A 1 9.14 9.72 3.33
C MET A 1 7.81 10.07 2.71
N ASN A 2 7.82 10.60 1.51
CA ASN A 2 6.58 10.91 0.81
C ASN A 2 6.06 9.68 0.06
N LYS A 3 4.88 9.81 -0.57
CA LYS A 3 4.24 8.68 -1.27
C LYS A 3 5.11 8.15 -2.42
N ASN A 4 5.74 9.03 -3.19
CA ASN A 4 6.58 8.59 -4.30
C ASN A 4 7.79 7.80 -3.82
N GLU A 5 8.43 8.24 -2.74
CA GLU A 5 9.55 7.51 -2.15
C GLU A 5 9.09 6.16 -1.61
N PHE A 6 7.91 6.11 -1.02
CA PHE A 6 7.34 4.87 -0.52
C PHE A 6 7.08 3.88 -1.66
N ILE A 7 6.52 4.36 -2.76
CA ILE A 7 6.27 3.53 -3.95
C ILE A 7 7.59 2.99 -4.51
N ASP A 8 8.62 3.84 -4.60
CA ASP A 8 9.93 3.41 -5.07
C ASP A 8 10.49 2.29 -4.17
N ARG A 9 10.34 2.42 -2.86
CA ARG A 9 10.80 1.41 -1.92
C ARG A 9 10.04 0.11 -2.10
N VAL A 10 8.72 0.18 -2.28
CA VAL A 10 7.90 -1.01 -2.52
C VAL A 10 8.32 -1.69 -3.83
N ALA A 11 8.56 -0.92 -4.89
CA ALA A 11 9.01 -1.47 -6.16
C ALA A 11 10.33 -2.23 -6.00
N ASP A 12 11.29 -1.64 -5.28
CA ASP A 12 12.60 -2.26 -5.07
C ASP A 12 12.48 -3.55 -4.26
N LEU A 13 11.74 -3.52 -3.15
CA LEU A 13 11.63 -4.66 -2.25
C LEU A 13 10.85 -5.82 -2.86
N SER A 14 9.88 -5.53 -3.73
CA SER A 14 9.02 -6.52 -4.36
C SER A 14 9.47 -6.93 -5.75
N ASN A 15 10.52 -6.30 -6.26
CA ASN A 15 11.02 -6.50 -7.61
C ASN A 15 9.94 -6.23 -8.67
N MET A 16 9.11 -5.23 -8.41
CA MET A 16 8.04 -4.80 -9.31
C MET A 16 8.44 -3.55 -10.09
N SER A 17 7.78 -3.32 -11.22
CA SER A 17 7.88 -2.03 -11.90
C SER A 17 7.26 -0.94 -11.03
N LYS A 18 7.65 0.31 -11.26
CA LYS A 18 7.07 1.44 -10.52
C LYS A 18 5.56 1.54 -10.79
N ALA A 19 5.10 1.27 -12.00
CA ALA A 19 3.69 1.30 -12.34
C ALA A 19 2.90 0.24 -11.55
N ASP A 20 3.42 -0.97 -11.47
CA ASP A 20 2.79 -2.04 -10.70
C ASP A 20 2.81 -1.74 -9.20
N ALA A 21 3.93 -1.23 -8.70
CA ALA A 21 4.05 -0.84 -7.28
C ALA A 21 3.06 0.27 -6.93
N THR A 22 2.86 1.23 -7.82
CA THR A 22 1.87 2.29 -7.62
C THR A 22 0.47 1.72 -7.45
N ARG A 23 0.08 0.79 -8.33
CA ARG A 23 -1.23 0.15 -8.23
C ARG A 23 -1.37 -0.68 -6.96
N ALA A 24 -0.32 -1.38 -6.58
CA ALA A 24 -0.32 -2.18 -5.35
C ALA A 24 -0.46 -1.30 -4.11
N VAL A 25 0.28 -0.22 -4.04
CA VAL A 25 0.22 0.73 -2.92
C VAL A 25 -1.16 1.37 -2.83
N ASP A 26 -1.71 1.81 -3.97
CA ASP A 26 -3.05 2.41 -4.00
C ASP A 26 -4.12 1.40 -3.54
N ALA A 27 -4.01 0.15 -3.97
CA ALA A 27 -4.94 -0.89 -3.54
C ALA A 27 -4.87 -1.15 -2.04
N VAL A 28 -3.67 -1.15 -1.46
CA VAL A 28 -3.49 -1.32 -0.01
C VAL A 28 -4.14 -0.17 0.74
N PHE A 29 -3.91 1.07 0.32
CA PHE A 29 -4.50 2.23 0.98
C PHE A 29 -6.03 2.23 0.85
N ASP A 30 -6.57 1.85 -0.31
CA ASP A 30 -8.01 1.72 -0.50
C ASP A 30 -8.60 0.66 0.43
N ALA A 31 -7.94 -0.48 0.55
CA ALA A 31 -8.39 -1.56 1.42
C ALA A 31 -8.44 -1.11 2.88
N ILE A 32 -7.40 -0.41 3.33
CA ILE A 32 -7.35 0.13 4.70
C ILE A 32 -8.47 1.13 4.91
N THR A 33 -8.66 2.04 3.97
CA THR A 33 -9.72 3.05 4.05
C THR A 33 -11.10 2.41 4.14
N GLN A 34 -11.37 1.40 3.31
CA GLN A 34 -12.64 0.70 3.33
C GLN A 34 -12.87 -0.05 4.64
N ALA A 35 -11.82 -0.70 5.16
CA ALA A 35 -11.92 -1.40 6.44
C ALA A 35 -12.26 -0.44 7.57
N LEU A 36 -11.60 0.73 7.62
CA LEU A 36 -11.86 1.71 8.66
C LEU A 36 -13.27 2.30 8.56
N LYS A 37 -13.80 2.48 7.36
CA LYS A 37 -15.16 2.96 7.16
C LYS A 37 -16.22 1.97 7.65
N ARG A 38 -15.89 0.68 7.63
CA ARG A 38 -16.76 -0.37 8.14
C ARG A 38 -16.65 -0.53 9.65
N GLY A 39 -15.70 0.13 10.28
CA GLY A 39 -15.42 -0.03 11.69
C GLY A 39 -14.56 -1.26 11.99
N ASP A 40 -13.92 -1.85 10.98
CA ASP A 40 -13.03 -2.99 11.17
C ASP A 40 -11.67 -2.54 11.67
N ASP A 41 -11.03 -3.38 12.46
CA ASP A 41 -9.62 -3.19 12.81
C ASP A 41 -8.73 -3.68 11.67
N VAL A 42 -7.63 -2.98 11.44
CA VAL A 42 -6.63 -3.41 10.47
C VAL A 42 -5.39 -3.84 11.24
N ARG A 43 -5.08 -5.14 11.18
CA ARG A 43 -3.89 -5.69 11.83
C ARG A 43 -2.89 -6.09 10.75
N LEU A 44 -1.79 -5.34 10.66
CA LEU A 44 -0.76 -5.57 9.66
C LEU A 44 0.38 -6.43 10.18
N VAL A 45 0.40 -6.71 11.47
CA VAL A 45 1.38 -7.59 12.10
C VAL A 45 0.62 -8.75 12.72
N GLY A 46 0.83 -9.92 12.21
CA GLY A 46 0.12 -11.12 12.61
C GLY A 46 0.59 -11.73 13.92
#